data_a37750f8acd90368091e5278643ce7e3
#
_entry.id   a37750f8acd90368091e5278643ce7e3
#
_cell.length_a   1.000
_cell.length_b   1.000
_cell.length_c   1.000
_cell.angle_alpha   90.00
_cell.angle_beta   90.00
_cell.angle_gamma   90.00
#
_symmetry.space_group_name_H-M   'P 1'
#
loop_
_entity.id
_entity.type
_entity.pdbx_description
1 polymer ?
#
loop_
_entity_poly.entity_id
_entity_poly.type
_entity_poly.pdbx_seq_one_letter_code
_entity_poly.pdbx_strand_id
1 'polypeptide(L)'
;ILGAGVAGLQSIATSRRLGAMVEAFDVRSAAKEEVMSLGAKFVEVAGATEDKAAGGYAVEQTEEFKQKQAQVIADHASKADVIICTAQIPGRKAPVLITKETVERMKPGSVIIDLAASTGGNCAYTINNSVEIVNGVKIIGESNFPGIAMSIDASKMYGKNTLNFLKLIVGKEGELNLNFEDDIVKGTCITHQGEIINERVKSSL
;
A
#
# COMPACT_ATOMS: atom_id res chain seq x y z
N ILE A 1 -1.17 3.64 -11.18
CA ILE A 1 -1.05 2.93 -9.91
C ILE A 1 -0.25 3.81 -8.96
N LEU A 2 -0.74 4.02 -7.74
CA LEU A 2 -0.06 4.78 -6.69
C LEU A 2 0.38 3.83 -5.58
N GLY A 3 1.69 3.63 -5.45
CA GLY A 3 2.34 2.61 -4.63
C GLY A 3 2.63 1.33 -5.41
N ALA A 4 3.89 0.91 -5.41
CA ALA A 4 4.39 -0.29 -6.10
C ALA A 4 4.89 -1.36 -5.10
N GLY A 5 4.14 -1.55 -4.01
CA GLY A 5 4.28 -2.71 -3.14
C GLY A 5 3.63 -3.95 -3.76
N VAL A 6 3.46 -5.03 -2.98
CA VAL A 6 2.89 -6.31 -3.46
C VAL A 6 1.56 -6.12 -4.19
N ALA A 7 0.62 -5.35 -3.61
CA ALA A 7 -0.68 -5.08 -4.22
C ALA A 7 -0.55 -4.22 -5.48
N GLY A 8 0.32 -3.21 -5.47
CA GLY A 8 0.57 -2.34 -6.63
C GLY A 8 1.19 -3.10 -7.79
N LEU A 9 2.22 -3.90 -7.57
CA LEU A 9 2.85 -4.73 -8.60
C LEU A 9 1.86 -5.75 -9.19
N GLN A 10 1.02 -6.37 -8.36
CA GLN A 10 -0.03 -7.25 -8.84
C GLN A 10 -1.07 -6.50 -9.68
N SER A 11 -1.44 -5.28 -9.27
CA SER A 11 -2.34 -4.42 -10.04
C SER A 11 -1.76 -4.04 -11.40
N ILE A 12 -0.45 -3.72 -11.45
CA ILE A 12 0.28 -3.45 -12.70
C ILE A 12 0.22 -4.67 -13.62
N ALA A 13 0.63 -5.84 -13.12
CA ALA A 13 0.67 -7.07 -13.91
C ALA A 13 -0.72 -7.42 -14.47
N THR A 14 -1.76 -7.34 -13.64
CA THR A 14 -3.13 -7.63 -14.05
C THR A 14 -3.66 -6.63 -15.07
N SER A 15 -3.48 -5.34 -14.84
CA SER A 15 -3.93 -4.27 -15.75
C SER A 15 -3.23 -4.38 -17.12
N ARG A 16 -1.92 -4.64 -17.12
CA ARG A 16 -1.15 -4.89 -18.36
C ARG A 16 -1.68 -6.09 -19.13
N ARG A 17 -1.95 -7.19 -18.45
CA ARG A 17 -2.53 -8.41 -19.05
C ARG A 17 -3.90 -8.14 -19.68
N LEU A 18 -4.68 -7.23 -19.12
CA LEU A 18 -5.97 -6.80 -19.64
C LEU A 18 -5.84 -5.77 -20.79
N GLY A 19 -4.62 -5.39 -21.19
CA GLY A 19 -4.37 -4.50 -22.30
C GLY A 19 -4.29 -3.00 -21.95
N ALA A 20 -4.28 -2.66 -20.63
CA ALA A 20 -4.15 -1.26 -20.22
C ALA A 20 -2.74 -0.70 -20.46
N MET A 21 -2.66 0.59 -20.76
CA MET A 21 -1.42 1.36 -20.63
C MET A 21 -1.28 1.77 -19.17
N VAL A 22 -0.25 1.23 -18.51
CA VAL A 22 -0.06 1.41 -17.07
C VAL A 22 1.11 2.32 -16.78
N GLU A 23 0.85 3.34 -15.97
CA GLU A 23 1.86 4.17 -15.32
C GLU A 23 1.80 3.91 -13.81
N ALA A 24 2.95 3.89 -13.14
CA ALA A 24 3.02 3.67 -11.71
C ALA A 24 3.99 4.65 -11.04
N PHE A 25 3.64 5.06 -9.84
CA PHE A 25 4.43 5.92 -8.97
C PHE A 25 4.74 5.20 -7.66
N ASP A 26 5.97 5.29 -7.21
CA ASP A 26 6.41 4.95 -5.84
C ASP A 26 7.55 5.90 -5.44
N VAL A 27 7.66 6.19 -4.15
CA VAL A 27 8.76 7.04 -3.62
C VAL A 27 10.09 6.29 -3.53
N ARG A 28 10.06 4.96 -3.52
CA ARG A 28 11.26 4.11 -3.43
C ARG A 28 11.86 3.89 -4.80
N SER A 29 13.14 4.21 -4.96
CA SER A 29 13.86 3.98 -6.23
C SER A 29 13.93 2.50 -6.62
N ALA A 30 14.02 1.60 -5.64
CA ALA A 30 14.02 0.16 -5.86
C ALA A 30 12.77 -0.35 -6.60
N ALA A 31 11.61 0.29 -6.43
CA ALA A 31 10.38 -0.08 -7.12
C ALA A 31 10.41 0.19 -8.63
N LYS A 32 11.32 1.04 -9.12
CA LYS A 32 11.41 1.42 -10.54
C LYS A 32 11.67 0.21 -11.45
N GLU A 33 12.66 -0.61 -11.10
CA GLU A 33 12.99 -1.79 -11.90
C GLU A 33 11.87 -2.83 -11.89
N GLU A 34 11.24 -3.03 -10.73
CA GLU A 34 10.11 -3.94 -10.58
C GLU A 34 8.92 -3.52 -11.46
N VAL A 35 8.56 -2.23 -11.44
CA VAL A 35 7.49 -1.66 -12.27
C VAL A 35 7.79 -1.82 -13.76
N MET A 36 9.02 -1.48 -14.17
CA MET A 36 9.44 -1.55 -15.56
C MET A 36 9.50 -3.01 -16.06
N SER A 37 9.90 -3.95 -15.22
CA SER A 37 9.92 -5.38 -15.56
C SER A 37 8.53 -5.95 -15.87
N LEU A 38 7.48 -5.35 -15.30
CA LEU A 38 6.08 -5.69 -15.58
C LEU A 38 5.52 -4.96 -16.81
N GLY A 39 6.35 -4.20 -17.54
CA GLY A 39 5.98 -3.48 -18.74
C GLY A 39 5.19 -2.18 -18.49
N ALA A 40 5.18 -1.65 -17.28
CA ALA A 40 4.60 -0.36 -16.97
C ALA A 40 5.65 0.76 -17.04
N LYS A 41 5.17 1.99 -17.22
CA LYS A 41 6.00 3.18 -17.16
C LYS A 41 6.12 3.65 -15.71
N PHE A 42 7.33 3.85 -15.22
CA PHE A 42 7.55 4.44 -13.91
C PHE A 42 7.49 5.97 -14.02
N VAL A 43 6.67 6.60 -13.17
CA VAL A 43 6.57 8.05 -13.03
C VAL A 43 7.55 8.50 -11.97
N GLU A 44 8.59 9.19 -12.38
CA GLU A 44 9.70 9.60 -11.51
C GLU A 44 9.50 11.03 -11.00
N VAL A 45 9.71 11.21 -9.70
CA VAL A 45 9.77 12.53 -9.05
C VAL A 45 11.15 12.66 -8.39
N ALA A 46 11.94 13.63 -8.84
CA ALA A 46 13.28 13.81 -8.33
C ALA A 46 13.28 14.34 -6.89
N GLY A 47 14.22 13.85 -6.06
CA GLY A 47 14.46 14.35 -4.71
C GLY A 47 13.75 13.57 -3.60
N ALA A 48 13.32 12.33 -3.86
CA ALA A 48 12.79 11.44 -2.82
C ALA A 48 13.85 11.16 -1.73
N THR A 49 13.43 11.19 -0.49
CA THR A 49 14.23 10.74 0.65
C THR A 49 14.08 9.23 0.79
N GLU A 50 15.20 8.52 0.93
CA GLU A 50 15.24 7.08 1.14
C GLU A 50 16.00 6.75 2.42
N ASP A 51 15.51 5.75 3.16
CA ASP A 51 16.20 5.20 4.33
C ASP A 51 16.29 3.68 4.18
N LYS A 52 17.51 3.17 4.05
CA LYS A 52 17.79 1.73 3.96
C LYS A 52 17.39 0.98 5.24
N ALA A 53 17.38 1.66 6.38
CA ALA A 53 16.97 1.08 7.67
C ALA A 53 15.45 0.91 7.79
N ALA A 54 14.66 1.50 6.89
CA ALA A 54 13.19 1.37 6.90
C ALA A 54 12.67 -0.01 6.44
N GLY A 55 13.55 -0.99 6.20
CA GLY A 55 13.14 -2.36 5.85
C GLY A 55 12.34 -2.45 4.54
N GLY A 56 12.63 -1.59 3.56
CA GLY A 56 11.94 -1.55 2.26
C GLY A 56 10.62 -0.80 2.27
N TYR A 57 10.24 -0.14 3.36
CA TYR A 57 9.07 0.73 3.41
C TYR A 57 9.41 2.18 3.06
N ALA A 58 8.38 2.91 2.58
CA ALA A 58 8.50 4.34 2.35
C ALA A 58 8.73 5.09 3.66
N VAL A 59 9.56 6.14 3.61
CA VAL A 59 9.80 7.06 4.73
C VAL A 59 9.12 8.40 4.48
N GLU A 60 9.04 9.23 5.51
CA GLU A 60 8.44 10.54 5.42
C GLU A 60 9.27 11.45 4.48
N GLN A 61 8.58 12.14 3.59
CA GLN A 61 9.16 12.97 2.56
C GLN A 61 9.16 14.44 2.96
N THR A 62 10.11 15.23 2.41
CA THR A 62 10.16 16.69 2.61
C THR A 62 8.95 17.38 2.00
N GLU A 63 8.58 18.56 2.51
CA GLU A 63 7.45 19.33 1.97
C GLU A 63 7.69 19.78 0.52
N GLU A 64 8.92 20.11 0.16
CA GLU A 64 9.28 20.43 -1.23
C GLU A 64 9.04 19.24 -2.17
N PHE A 65 9.46 18.03 -1.74
CA PHE A 65 9.19 16.82 -2.50
C PHE A 65 7.69 16.55 -2.62
N LYS A 66 6.93 16.67 -1.53
CA LYS A 66 5.47 16.46 -1.52
C LYS A 66 4.76 17.40 -2.50
N GLN A 67 5.19 18.64 -2.61
CA GLN A 67 4.62 19.60 -3.59
C GLN A 67 4.91 19.18 -5.03
N LYS A 68 6.15 18.83 -5.36
CA LYS A 68 6.52 18.32 -6.69
C LYS A 68 5.77 17.04 -7.04
N GLN A 69 5.70 16.12 -6.07
CA GLN A 69 4.96 14.87 -6.20
C GLN A 69 3.47 15.12 -6.49
N ALA A 70 2.82 16.01 -5.73
CA ALA A 70 1.42 16.34 -5.91
C ALA A 70 1.14 16.87 -7.32
N GLN A 71 2.01 17.76 -7.84
CA GLN A 71 1.87 18.30 -9.18
C GLN A 71 2.01 17.20 -10.26
N VAL A 72 3.04 16.37 -10.16
CA VAL A 72 3.25 15.27 -11.11
C VAL A 72 2.09 14.28 -11.07
N ILE A 73 1.64 13.88 -9.88
CA ILE A 73 0.49 12.99 -9.73
C ILE A 73 -0.76 13.61 -10.35
N ALA A 74 -1.04 14.90 -10.09
CA ALA A 74 -2.20 15.59 -10.64
C ALA A 74 -2.21 15.61 -12.17
N ASP A 75 -1.05 15.82 -12.81
CA ASP A 75 -0.93 15.85 -14.27
C ASP A 75 -1.14 14.47 -14.91
N HIS A 76 -0.73 13.39 -14.23
CA HIS A 76 -1.00 12.02 -14.70
C HIS A 76 -2.43 11.59 -14.38
N ALA A 77 -2.93 11.90 -13.18
CA ALA A 77 -4.29 11.56 -12.74
C ALA A 77 -5.37 12.18 -13.63
N SER A 78 -5.20 13.41 -14.07
CA SER A 78 -6.16 14.10 -14.95
C SER A 78 -6.38 13.39 -16.30
N LYS A 79 -5.45 12.55 -16.73
CA LYS A 79 -5.50 11.77 -17.97
C LYS A 79 -5.93 10.32 -17.76
N ALA A 80 -5.89 9.84 -16.52
CA ALA A 80 -6.17 8.46 -16.19
C ALA A 80 -7.67 8.14 -16.27
N ASP A 81 -7.98 6.93 -16.71
CA ASP A 81 -9.33 6.38 -16.69
C ASP A 81 -9.59 5.61 -15.41
N VAL A 82 -8.54 4.94 -14.87
CA VAL A 82 -8.59 4.19 -13.61
C VAL A 82 -7.34 4.49 -12.78
N ILE A 83 -7.52 4.79 -11.50
CA ILE A 83 -6.43 4.93 -10.53
C ILE A 83 -6.62 3.88 -9.44
N ILE A 84 -5.55 3.11 -9.14
CA ILE A 84 -5.52 2.16 -8.02
C ILE A 84 -4.49 2.66 -7.01
N CYS A 85 -4.95 2.94 -5.80
CA CYS A 85 -4.15 3.46 -4.71
C CYS A 85 -3.82 2.34 -3.74
N THR A 86 -2.53 2.13 -3.48
CA THR A 86 -2.02 1.08 -2.59
C THR A 86 -0.94 1.60 -1.63
N ALA A 87 -0.72 2.93 -1.57
CA ALA A 87 0.34 3.52 -0.77
C ALA A 87 -0.03 3.51 0.71
N GLN A 88 0.61 2.64 1.48
CA GLN A 88 0.42 2.51 2.92
C GLN A 88 1.76 2.48 3.64
N ILE A 89 1.79 3.06 4.85
CA ILE A 89 2.91 2.96 5.77
C ILE A 89 2.40 2.23 7.01
N PRO A 90 2.97 1.07 7.37
CA PRO A 90 2.50 0.30 8.53
C PRO A 90 2.47 1.15 9.81
N GLY A 91 1.33 1.10 10.53
CA GLY A 91 1.16 1.83 11.80
C GLY A 91 0.93 3.33 11.66
N ARG A 92 0.79 3.88 10.44
CA ARG A 92 0.55 5.30 10.19
C ARG A 92 -0.67 5.52 9.30
N LYS A 93 -1.19 6.74 9.33
CA LYS A 93 -2.22 7.17 8.37
C LYS A 93 -1.65 7.15 6.95
N ALA A 94 -2.45 6.69 5.99
CA ALA A 94 -2.07 6.69 4.58
C ALA A 94 -1.82 8.14 4.08
N PRO A 95 -0.80 8.36 3.24
CA PRO A 95 -0.57 9.68 2.65
C PRO A 95 -1.67 10.02 1.65
N VAL A 96 -2.19 11.26 1.71
CA VAL A 96 -3.08 11.78 0.68
C VAL A 96 -2.26 12.15 -0.55
N LEU A 97 -2.42 11.38 -1.63
CA LEU A 97 -1.71 11.56 -2.90
C LEU A 97 -2.59 12.20 -3.98
N ILE A 98 -3.90 11.99 -3.89
CA ILE A 98 -4.90 12.57 -4.80
C ILE A 98 -5.69 13.60 -4.00
N THR A 99 -5.42 14.87 -4.27
CA THR A 99 -6.10 16.00 -3.60
C THR A 99 -7.50 16.21 -4.19
N LYS A 100 -8.29 17.07 -3.55
CA LYS A 100 -9.61 17.46 -4.05
C LYS A 100 -9.52 18.08 -5.43
N GLU A 101 -8.58 19.00 -5.60
CA GLU A 101 -8.31 19.70 -6.86
C GLU A 101 -7.89 18.73 -7.97
N THR A 102 -7.16 17.65 -7.61
CA THR A 102 -6.79 16.60 -8.57
C THR A 102 -8.03 15.85 -9.05
N VAL A 103 -8.95 15.46 -8.16
CA VAL A 103 -10.20 14.77 -8.52
C VAL A 103 -11.06 15.67 -9.42
N GLU A 104 -11.13 16.97 -9.14
CA GLU A 104 -11.90 17.94 -9.94
C GLU A 104 -11.38 18.08 -11.39
N ARG A 105 -10.09 17.78 -11.61
CA ARG A 105 -9.44 17.79 -12.94
C ARG A 105 -9.56 16.46 -13.69
N MET A 106 -10.04 15.39 -13.04
CA MET A 106 -10.19 14.08 -13.66
C MET A 106 -11.39 14.06 -14.61
N LYS A 107 -11.36 13.12 -15.54
CA LYS A 107 -12.46 12.94 -16.50
C LYS A 107 -13.68 12.36 -15.80
N PRO A 108 -14.89 12.89 -16.04
CA PRO A 108 -16.13 12.22 -15.64
C PRO A 108 -16.18 10.79 -16.18
N GLY A 109 -16.59 9.84 -15.35
CA GLY A 109 -16.59 8.40 -15.65
C GLY A 109 -15.29 7.68 -15.28
N SER A 110 -14.23 8.39 -14.88
CA SER A 110 -13.04 7.74 -14.32
C SER A 110 -13.31 7.14 -12.93
N VAL A 111 -12.45 6.20 -12.52
CA VAL A 111 -12.61 5.45 -11.28
C VAL A 111 -11.33 5.50 -10.44
N ILE A 112 -11.48 5.76 -9.16
CA ILE A 112 -10.42 5.62 -8.16
C ILE A 112 -10.78 4.44 -7.26
N ILE A 113 -9.86 3.47 -7.12
CA ILE A 113 -9.98 2.35 -6.18
C ILE A 113 -8.91 2.56 -5.11
N ASP A 114 -9.34 2.84 -3.90
CA ASP A 114 -8.43 3.17 -2.79
C ASP A 114 -8.34 2.02 -1.79
N LEU A 115 -7.30 1.19 -1.93
CA LEU A 115 -7.04 0.07 -1.04
C LEU A 115 -6.46 0.52 0.32
N ALA A 116 -6.09 1.79 0.45
CA ALA A 116 -5.62 2.38 1.69
C ALA A 116 -6.75 2.98 2.55
N ALA A 117 -8.01 2.80 2.16
CA ALA A 117 -9.17 3.43 2.78
C ALA A 117 -9.26 3.22 4.30
N SER A 118 -8.95 2.01 4.80
CA SER A 118 -8.98 1.69 6.24
C SER A 118 -7.99 2.51 7.08
N THR A 119 -6.95 3.05 6.47
CA THR A 119 -5.92 3.87 7.13
C THR A 119 -6.02 5.36 6.75
N GLY A 120 -7.17 5.77 6.23
CA GLY A 120 -7.47 7.17 5.89
C GLY A 120 -7.49 7.48 4.40
N GLY A 121 -7.04 6.54 3.56
CA GLY A 121 -7.07 6.66 2.10
C GLY A 121 -5.96 7.51 1.48
N ASN A 122 -5.68 7.23 0.21
CA ASN A 122 -4.77 8.03 -0.61
C ASN A 122 -5.49 9.12 -1.41
N CYS A 123 -6.81 9.10 -1.48
CA CYS A 123 -7.62 10.13 -2.10
C CYS A 123 -8.36 10.94 -1.04
N ALA A 124 -8.36 12.27 -1.19
CA ALA A 124 -8.98 13.19 -0.24
C ALA A 124 -10.50 13.01 -0.07
N TYR A 125 -11.15 12.35 -1.01
CA TYR A 125 -12.58 12.01 -0.95
C TYR A 125 -12.86 10.57 -0.56
N THR A 126 -11.84 9.77 -0.24
CA THR A 126 -12.04 8.39 0.20
C THR A 126 -12.75 8.34 1.54
N ILE A 127 -13.85 7.59 1.59
CA ILE A 127 -14.54 7.21 2.80
C ILE A 127 -14.46 5.69 2.92
N ASN A 128 -13.98 5.21 4.06
CA ASN A 128 -13.80 3.76 4.26
C ASN A 128 -15.14 3.01 4.18
N ASN A 129 -15.15 1.90 3.47
CA ASN A 129 -16.32 1.05 3.19
C ASN A 129 -17.47 1.80 2.49
N SER A 130 -17.13 2.78 1.65
CA SER A 130 -18.10 3.55 0.88
C SER A 130 -17.69 3.72 -0.57
N VAL A 131 -18.67 4.05 -1.40
CA VAL A 131 -18.48 4.46 -2.80
C VAL A 131 -19.01 5.87 -2.96
N GLU A 132 -18.13 6.80 -3.28
CA GLU A 132 -18.46 8.21 -3.49
C GLU A 132 -18.43 8.56 -4.98
N ILE A 133 -19.21 9.55 -5.39
CA ILE A 133 -19.18 10.10 -6.75
C ILE A 133 -18.98 11.61 -6.63
N VAL A 134 -17.84 12.09 -7.12
CA VAL A 134 -17.47 13.50 -7.10
C VAL A 134 -17.15 13.95 -8.52
N ASN A 135 -17.87 14.93 -9.05
CA ASN A 135 -17.73 15.42 -10.43
C ASN A 135 -17.76 14.32 -11.50
N GLY A 136 -18.55 13.25 -11.26
CA GLY A 136 -18.62 12.10 -12.14
C GLY A 136 -17.48 11.10 -12.02
N VAL A 137 -16.51 11.35 -11.14
CA VAL A 137 -15.45 10.39 -10.76
C VAL A 137 -15.97 9.46 -9.66
N LYS A 138 -15.90 8.15 -9.89
CA LYS A 138 -16.28 7.17 -8.87
C LYS A 138 -15.09 6.82 -7.98
N ILE A 139 -15.24 6.98 -6.67
CA ILE A 139 -14.21 6.71 -5.67
C ILE A 139 -14.66 5.54 -4.81
N ILE A 140 -13.95 4.43 -4.88
CA ILE A 140 -14.27 3.19 -4.19
C ILE A 140 -13.30 3.04 -3.02
N GLY A 141 -13.80 3.27 -1.81
CA GLY A 141 -13.07 3.15 -0.55
C GLY A 141 -13.29 1.83 0.18
N GLU A 142 -13.62 0.76 -0.55
CA GLU A 142 -13.82 -0.56 0.05
C GLU A 142 -12.49 -1.14 0.55
N SER A 143 -12.37 -1.38 1.85
CA SER A 143 -11.14 -1.94 2.45
C SER A 143 -11.20 -3.45 2.66
N ASN A 144 -12.38 -4.05 2.54
CA ASN A 144 -12.59 -5.49 2.75
C ASN A 144 -12.79 -6.28 1.45
N PHE A 145 -12.16 -5.86 0.36
CA PHE A 145 -12.19 -6.63 -0.90
C PHE A 145 -11.87 -8.13 -0.72
N PRO A 146 -10.85 -8.52 0.09
CA PRO A 146 -10.57 -9.93 0.32
C PRO A 146 -11.76 -10.69 0.92
N GLY A 147 -12.46 -10.09 1.88
CA GLY A 147 -13.61 -10.71 2.55
C GLY A 147 -14.87 -10.78 1.67
N ILE A 148 -15.11 -9.77 0.83
CA ILE A 148 -16.32 -9.64 0.02
C ILE A 148 -16.20 -10.41 -1.31
N ALA A 149 -15.10 -10.22 -2.03
CA ALA A 149 -14.97 -10.70 -3.40
C ALA A 149 -14.13 -11.97 -3.54
N MET A 150 -13.21 -12.25 -2.57
CA MET A 150 -12.20 -13.31 -2.69
C MET A 150 -12.04 -14.10 -1.38
N SER A 151 -13.08 -14.26 -0.59
CA SER A 151 -13.04 -14.82 0.76
C SER A 151 -12.40 -16.21 0.85
N ILE A 152 -12.65 -17.08 -0.12
CA ILE A 152 -12.07 -18.44 -0.15
C ILE A 152 -10.55 -18.39 -0.35
N ASP A 153 -10.08 -17.63 -1.34
CA ASP A 153 -8.66 -17.56 -1.66
C ASP A 153 -7.90 -16.76 -0.58
N ALA A 154 -8.47 -15.66 -0.09
CA ALA A 154 -7.93 -14.89 1.03
C ALA A 154 -7.77 -15.77 2.28
N SER A 155 -8.78 -16.55 2.65
CA SER A 155 -8.74 -17.46 3.80
C SER A 155 -7.69 -18.55 3.65
N LYS A 156 -7.56 -19.15 2.45
CA LYS A 156 -6.51 -20.16 2.17
C LYS A 156 -5.11 -19.58 2.32
N MET A 157 -4.88 -18.39 1.74
CA MET A 157 -3.57 -17.72 1.79
C MET A 157 -3.22 -17.31 3.22
N TYR A 158 -4.16 -16.70 3.93
CA TYR A 158 -3.98 -16.29 5.32
C TYR A 158 -3.76 -17.49 6.23
N GLY A 159 -4.57 -18.55 6.09
CA GLY A 159 -4.40 -19.79 6.84
C GLY A 159 -3.05 -20.45 6.63
N LYS A 160 -2.53 -20.43 5.40
CA LYS A 160 -1.18 -20.93 5.10
C LYS A 160 -0.09 -20.10 5.81
N ASN A 161 -0.22 -18.78 5.81
CA ASN A 161 0.73 -17.90 6.51
C ASN A 161 0.66 -18.13 8.02
N THR A 162 -0.54 -18.26 8.60
CA THR A 162 -0.74 -18.56 10.02
C THR A 162 -0.12 -19.90 10.38
N LEU A 163 -0.32 -20.94 9.56
CA LEU A 163 0.29 -22.25 9.79
C LEU A 163 1.83 -22.20 9.73
N ASN A 164 2.37 -21.44 8.77
CA ASN A 164 3.82 -21.29 8.68
C ASN A 164 4.38 -20.55 9.91
N PHE A 165 3.69 -19.52 10.38
CA PHE A 165 4.07 -18.82 11.61
C PHE A 165 4.01 -19.74 12.83
N LEU A 166 2.95 -20.55 12.99
CA LEU A 166 2.83 -21.51 14.07
C LEU A 166 4.01 -22.51 14.11
N LYS A 167 4.48 -22.96 12.94
CA LYS A 167 5.65 -23.84 12.85
C LYS A 167 6.96 -23.19 13.31
N LEU A 168 7.05 -21.86 13.35
CA LEU A 168 8.23 -21.16 13.87
C LEU A 168 8.23 -21.09 15.40
N ILE A 169 7.03 -21.04 16.00
CA ILE A 169 6.88 -20.81 17.45
C ILE A 169 6.44 -22.04 18.23
N VAL A 170 6.12 -23.15 17.56
CA VAL A 170 5.73 -24.42 18.22
C VAL A 170 6.80 -25.47 17.92
N GLY A 171 7.39 -26.02 18.97
CA GLY A 171 8.37 -27.08 18.88
C GLY A 171 7.76 -28.46 18.59
N LYS A 172 8.60 -29.48 18.44
CA LYS A 172 8.18 -30.82 18.02
C LYS A 172 7.27 -31.54 19.03
N GLU A 173 7.41 -31.24 20.31
CA GLU A 173 6.61 -31.80 21.41
C GLU A 173 5.37 -30.92 21.72
N GLY A 174 5.12 -29.88 20.90
CA GLY A 174 4.01 -28.97 21.08
C GLY A 174 4.28 -27.82 22.08
N GLU A 175 5.51 -27.68 22.57
CA GLU A 175 5.95 -26.62 23.45
C GLU A 175 6.08 -25.28 22.70
N LEU A 176 5.89 -24.17 23.42
CA LEU A 176 6.12 -22.83 22.88
C LEU A 176 7.63 -22.57 22.80
N ASN A 177 8.13 -22.30 21.60
CA ASN A 177 9.52 -21.98 21.32
C ASN A 177 9.62 -20.61 20.64
N LEU A 178 9.91 -19.56 21.40
CA LEU A 178 10.08 -18.19 20.90
C LEU A 178 11.56 -17.90 20.62
N ASN A 179 11.98 -18.11 19.40
CA ASN A 179 13.33 -17.74 18.97
C ASN A 179 13.35 -16.28 18.49
N PHE A 180 13.79 -15.35 19.33
CA PHE A 180 13.90 -13.91 19.00
C PHE A 180 15.08 -13.55 18.07
N GLU A 181 15.94 -14.50 17.71
CA GLU A 181 16.90 -14.32 16.63
C GLU A 181 16.23 -14.42 15.23
N ASP A 182 15.04 -15.03 15.16
CA ASP A 182 14.23 -15.05 13.95
C ASP A 182 13.50 -13.71 13.79
N ASP A 183 13.70 -13.05 12.65
CA ASP A 183 13.14 -11.73 12.36
C ASP A 183 11.60 -11.72 12.34
N ILE A 184 10.97 -12.84 11.97
CA ILE A 184 9.51 -12.94 11.93
C ILE A 184 8.97 -13.02 13.37
N VAL A 185 9.57 -13.85 14.21
CA VAL A 185 9.18 -13.99 15.64
C VAL A 185 9.41 -12.67 16.37
N LYS A 186 10.57 -12.05 16.20
CA LYS A 186 10.91 -10.75 16.79
C LYS A 186 10.00 -9.64 16.29
N GLY A 187 9.73 -9.59 14.98
CA GLY A 187 8.92 -8.54 14.35
C GLY A 187 7.43 -8.63 14.65
N THR A 188 6.91 -9.83 14.97
CA THR A 188 5.50 -10.05 15.31
C THR A 188 5.20 -9.99 16.80
N CYS A 189 6.19 -10.23 17.66
CA CYS A 189 6.00 -10.17 19.10
C CYS A 189 5.93 -8.72 19.58
N ILE A 190 4.78 -8.31 20.08
CA ILE A 190 4.56 -6.94 20.58
C ILE A 190 4.96 -6.84 22.04
N THR A 191 4.49 -7.77 22.87
CA THR A 191 4.75 -7.79 24.32
C THR A 191 5.32 -9.13 24.73
N HIS A 192 6.31 -9.10 25.62
CA HIS A 192 6.91 -10.29 26.22
C HIS A 192 7.29 -10.01 27.67
N GLN A 193 6.96 -10.93 28.59
CA GLN A 193 7.26 -10.83 30.04
C GLN A 193 6.82 -9.50 30.67
N GLY A 194 5.68 -8.95 30.23
CA GLY A 194 5.13 -7.70 30.78
C GLY A 194 5.69 -6.42 30.15
N GLU A 195 6.62 -6.52 29.23
CA GLU A 195 7.21 -5.38 28.53
C GLU A 195 6.82 -5.32 27.05
N ILE A 196 6.75 -4.11 26.49
CA ILE A 196 6.62 -3.91 25.03
C ILE A 196 8.01 -4.04 24.44
N ILE A 197 8.24 -5.08 23.61
CA ILE A 197 9.53 -5.35 23.00
C ILE A 197 9.61 -4.93 21.53
N ASN A 198 8.48 -4.64 20.91
CA ASN A 198 8.43 -4.22 19.51
C ASN A 198 8.77 -2.73 19.36
N GLU A 199 9.86 -2.41 18.69
CA GLU A 199 10.36 -1.03 18.55
C GLU A 199 9.39 -0.10 17.79
N ARG A 200 8.63 -0.62 16.83
CA ARG A 200 7.61 0.18 16.13
C ARG A 200 6.48 0.61 17.06
N VAL A 201 6.05 -0.30 17.91
CA VAL A 201 4.99 -0.01 18.90
C VAL A 201 5.53 0.94 19.96
N LYS A 202 6.75 0.76 20.47
CA LYS A 202 7.38 1.70 21.39
C LYS A 202 7.46 3.11 20.85
N SER A 203 7.81 3.27 19.56
CA SER A 203 7.93 4.59 18.94
C SER A 203 6.60 5.26 18.63
N SER A 204 5.47 4.56 18.75
CA SER A 204 4.12 5.07 18.50
C SER A 204 3.33 5.41 19.76
N LEU A 205 3.88 5.08 20.94
CA LEU A 205 3.34 5.43 22.26
C LEU A 205 3.96 6.70 22.81
#